data_99b4853d9be82c3a014d15cc38ddcb92
#
_entry.id   99b4853d9be82c3a014d15cc38ddcb92
#
_cell.length_a   1.000
_cell.length_b   1.000
_cell.length_c   1.000
_cell.angle_alpha   90.00
_cell.angle_beta   90.00
_cell.angle_gamma   90.00
#
_symmetry.space_group_name_H-M   'P 1'
#
loop_
_entity.id
_entity.type
_entity.pdbx_description
1 polymer ?
#
loop_
_entity_poly.entity_id
_entity_poly.type
_entity_poly.pdbx_seq_one_letter_code
_entity_poly.pdbx_strand_id
1 'polypeptide(L)'
;ANPVVDNTKEPSYKELTRAGVNGITLIHSSYQVINGERSTGVEIKDRKVIREMVEEQYTIGKRYGGYYYPTSGWGYPTEYPYVVTSPFQWRWGKHHDGIDISGTGYRSRIFAVADGTVVEVGYRSTDGNFVIIEHEGNIYTQYAHMYGATVKEGQSVKKGDQIGEMGNTGFVLPAPSKYNPTAGTHLHFGVSIGWP
;
A
#
# COMPACT_ATOMS: atom_id res chain seq x y z
N ALA A 1 6.50 9.28 14.29
CA ALA A 1 7.13 8.26 15.16
C ALA A 1 6.54 6.88 14.83
N ASN A 2 7.34 5.82 14.97
CA ASN A 2 6.81 4.47 14.84
C ASN A 2 5.81 4.21 15.96
N PRO A 3 4.66 3.57 15.67
CA PRO A 3 3.67 3.26 16.70
C PRO A 3 4.22 2.22 17.70
N VAL A 4 3.77 2.33 18.94
CA VAL A 4 3.99 1.30 19.96
C VAL A 4 2.96 0.19 19.71
N VAL A 5 3.41 -1.07 19.62
CA VAL A 5 2.52 -2.23 19.41
C VAL A 5 2.13 -2.84 20.75
N ASP A 6 0.84 -2.91 21.04
CA ASP A 6 0.27 -3.66 22.16
C ASP A 6 -0.35 -4.97 21.66
N ASN A 7 0.35 -6.07 21.86
CA ASN A 7 -0.08 -7.39 21.40
C ASN A 7 -1.27 -7.96 22.17
N THR A 8 -1.72 -7.30 23.23
CA THR A 8 -2.93 -7.69 23.99
C THR A 8 -4.20 -7.09 23.39
N LYS A 9 -4.08 -6.12 22.49
CA LYS A 9 -5.19 -5.42 21.85
C LYS A 9 -5.50 -6.01 20.46
N GLU A 10 -6.75 -5.88 20.05
CA GLU A 10 -7.18 -6.29 18.71
C GLU A 10 -6.45 -5.49 17.62
N PRO A 11 -6.28 -6.04 16.41
CA PRO A 11 -5.54 -5.39 15.32
C PRO A 11 -6.08 -4.01 14.92
N SER A 12 -7.38 -3.78 15.10
CA SER A 12 -8.05 -2.51 14.82
C SER A 12 -7.83 -1.43 15.89
N TYR A 13 -7.24 -1.79 17.03
CA TYR A 13 -7.00 -0.85 18.12
C TYR A 13 -5.98 0.22 17.75
N LYS A 14 -6.35 1.48 17.99
CA LYS A 14 -5.47 2.63 17.84
C LYS A 14 -5.82 3.68 18.90
N GLU A 15 -4.85 4.10 19.66
CA GLU A 15 -4.96 5.16 20.65
C GLU A 15 -3.82 6.16 20.48
N LEU A 16 -4.14 7.45 20.48
CA LEU A 16 -3.13 8.51 20.47
C LEU A 16 -2.49 8.58 21.86
N THR A 17 -1.25 8.13 21.97
CA THR A 17 -0.52 8.12 23.25
C THR A 17 0.31 9.38 23.48
N ARG A 18 0.65 10.09 22.42
CA ARG A 18 1.33 11.38 22.48
C ARG A 18 0.90 12.26 21.32
N ALA A 19 0.33 13.41 21.62
CA ALA A 19 0.01 14.40 20.60
C ALA A 19 1.26 14.99 19.95
N GLY A 20 1.22 15.19 18.65
CA GLY A 20 2.26 15.88 17.91
C GLY A 20 2.28 17.37 18.25
N VAL A 21 3.45 17.97 18.18
CA VAL A 21 3.64 19.43 18.36
C VAL A 21 4.43 19.97 17.17
N ASN A 22 3.87 20.98 16.49
CA ASN A 22 4.56 21.62 15.39
C ASN A 22 5.86 22.29 15.86
N GLY A 23 6.95 22.04 15.17
CA GLY A 23 8.20 22.74 15.36
C GLY A 23 8.11 24.20 14.90
N ILE A 24 8.96 25.04 15.43
CA ILE A 24 9.13 26.44 15.02
C ILE A 24 10.60 26.69 14.71
N THR A 25 10.88 27.12 13.50
CA THR A 25 12.23 27.53 13.09
C THR A 25 12.21 29.00 12.68
N LEU A 26 13.07 29.80 13.30
CA LEU A 26 13.34 31.15 12.86
C LEU A 26 14.37 31.10 11.73
N ILE A 27 14.03 31.70 10.59
CA ILE A 27 14.93 31.81 9.44
C ILE A 27 15.30 33.28 9.25
N HIS A 28 16.58 33.60 9.37
CA HIS A 28 17.12 34.88 9.00
C HIS A 28 17.63 34.82 7.57
N SER A 29 17.06 35.61 6.69
CA SER A 29 17.41 35.61 5.26
C SER A 29 17.62 37.03 4.76
N SER A 30 18.47 37.18 3.73
CA SER A 30 18.66 38.40 2.98
C SER A 30 18.30 38.23 1.52
N TYR A 31 17.93 39.31 0.88
CA TYR A 31 17.71 39.39 -0.56
C TYR A 31 18.30 40.68 -1.10
N GLN A 32 18.65 40.69 -2.36
CA GLN A 32 19.09 41.90 -3.05
C GLN A 32 17.87 42.69 -3.53
N VAL A 33 17.95 44.00 -3.46
CA VAL A 33 16.99 44.91 -4.08
C VAL A 33 17.68 45.58 -5.26
N ILE A 34 17.21 45.38 -6.46
CA ILE A 34 17.73 45.98 -7.70
C ILE A 34 16.61 46.85 -8.26
N ASN A 35 16.91 48.16 -8.44
CA ASN A 35 15.95 49.15 -8.93
C ASN A 35 14.62 49.20 -8.16
N GLY A 36 14.66 48.92 -6.84
CA GLY A 36 13.47 48.95 -5.98
C GLY A 36 12.68 47.64 -5.96
N GLU A 37 13.05 46.64 -6.76
CA GLU A 37 12.43 45.34 -6.78
C GLU A 37 13.25 44.26 -6.08
N ARG A 38 12.57 43.38 -5.36
CA ARG A 38 13.21 42.19 -4.72
C ARG A 38 13.72 41.22 -5.78
N SER A 39 14.99 40.83 -5.67
CA SER A 39 15.49 39.71 -6.44
C SER A 39 14.79 38.41 -6.02
N THR A 40 14.64 37.45 -6.93
CA THR A 40 14.07 36.12 -6.68
C THR A 40 15.03 35.23 -5.85
N GLY A 41 16.30 35.60 -5.77
CA GLY A 41 17.28 34.87 -4.97
C GLY A 41 17.23 35.31 -3.50
N VAL A 42 16.94 34.36 -2.61
CA VAL A 42 16.98 34.56 -1.16
C VAL A 42 18.17 33.80 -0.58
N GLU A 43 19.08 34.51 0.06
CA GLU A 43 20.19 33.92 0.78
C GLU A 43 19.77 33.67 2.24
N ILE A 44 19.78 32.42 2.68
CA ILE A 44 19.53 32.08 4.08
C ILE A 44 20.83 32.27 4.87
N LYS A 45 20.85 33.26 5.77
CA LYS A 45 21.99 33.59 6.60
C LYS A 45 22.10 32.71 7.83
N ASP A 46 20.96 32.39 8.44
CA ASP A 46 20.92 31.65 9.70
C ASP A 46 19.58 30.92 9.87
N ARG A 47 19.61 29.83 10.62
CA ARG A 47 18.43 29.06 11.02
C ARG A 47 18.52 28.75 12.51
N LYS A 48 17.55 29.18 13.29
CA LYS A 48 17.44 28.84 14.71
C LYS A 48 16.16 28.10 14.99
N VAL A 49 16.29 26.87 15.46
CA VAL A 49 15.12 26.10 15.94
C VAL A 49 14.69 26.70 17.28
N ILE A 50 13.48 27.23 17.34
CA ILE A 50 12.89 27.80 18.54
C ILE A 50 12.18 26.73 19.34
N ARG A 51 11.56 25.80 18.66
CA ARG A 51 10.89 24.64 19.24
C ARG A 51 11.03 23.45 18.29
N GLU A 52 11.53 22.34 18.81
CA GLU A 52 11.60 21.10 18.06
C GLU A 52 10.19 20.55 17.76
N MET A 53 10.06 19.94 16.60
CA MET A 53 8.87 19.18 16.26
C MET A 53 8.81 17.93 17.12
N VAL A 54 7.66 17.66 17.70
CA VAL A 54 7.37 16.40 18.37
C VAL A 54 6.38 15.63 17.51
N GLU A 55 6.78 14.50 16.99
CA GLU A 55 5.88 13.62 16.23
C GLU A 55 4.83 13.02 17.15
N GLU A 56 3.60 12.94 16.66
CA GLU A 56 2.55 12.19 17.34
C GLU A 56 2.91 10.71 17.43
N GLN A 57 2.48 10.08 18.50
CA GLN A 57 2.71 8.66 18.73
C GLN A 57 1.39 7.98 19.06
N TYR A 58 1.21 6.80 18.47
CA TYR A 58 0.05 5.95 18.72
C TYR A 58 0.46 4.64 19.35
N THR A 59 -0.41 4.10 20.20
CA THR A 59 -0.42 2.67 20.54
C THR A 59 -1.41 1.99 19.62
N ILE A 60 -0.98 0.91 18.99
CA ILE A 60 -1.78 0.10 18.07
C ILE A 60 -1.89 -1.33 18.62
N GLY A 61 -2.95 -2.03 18.19
CA GLY A 61 -3.13 -3.42 18.54
C GLY A 61 -2.11 -4.35 17.89
N LYS A 62 -2.21 -5.63 18.20
CA LYS A 62 -1.29 -6.66 17.70
C LYS A 62 -1.17 -6.64 16.19
N ARG A 63 0.03 -6.94 15.71
CA ARG A 63 0.31 -7.07 14.28
C ARG A 63 0.02 -8.48 13.82
N TYR A 64 -0.73 -8.65 12.74
CA TYR A 64 -0.75 -9.90 12.02
C TYR A 64 0.59 -10.09 11.30
N GLY A 65 1.31 -11.17 11.62
CA GLY A 65 2.59 -11.46 10.98
C GLY A 65 3.66 -10.36 11.15
N GLY A 66 3.56 -9.51 12.18
CA GLY A 66 4.50 -8.41 12.40
C GLY A 66 4.21 -7.13 11.61
N TYR A 67 3.09 -7.04 10.89
CA TYR A 67 2.79 -5.94 9.97
C TYR A 67 1.78 -4.95 10.54
N TYR A 68 2.05 -3.67 10.28
CA TYR A 68 1.19 -2.55 10.64
C TYR A 68 0.16 -2.31 9.54
N TYR A 69 -1.12 -2.40 9.90
CA TYR A 69 -2.20 -1.91 9.05
C TYR A 69 -2.63 -0.53 9.55
N PRO A 70 -2.42 0.54 8.78
CA PRO A 70 -2.91 1.86 9.19
C PRO A 70 -4.42 1.81 9.38
N THR A 71 -4.90 2.41 10.47
CA THR A 71 -6.34 2.44 10.79
C THR A 71 -7.12 3.45 9.95
N SER A 72 -6.41 4.34 9.27
CA SER A 72 -6.97 5.31 8.31
C SER A 72 -6.36 5.07 6.92
N GLY A 73 -7.12 5.33 5.87
CA GLY A 73 -6.70 5.08 4.49
C GLY A 73 -6.66 3.60 4.12
N TRP A 74 -6.03 3.29 3.01
CA TRP A 74 -5.93 1.94 2.46
C TRP A 74 -4.82 1.15 3.13
N GLY A 75 -5.05 -0.16 3.32
CA GLY A 75 -4.04 -1.11 3.81
C GLY A 75 -3.05 -1.52 2.73
N TYR A 76 -2.12 -2.38 3.11
CA TYR A 76 -1.23 -3.05 2.16
C TYR A 76 -1.87 -4.34 1.65
N PRO A 77 -1.76 -4.64 0.34
CA PRO A 77 -2.41 -5.81 -0.24
C PRO A 77 -1.69 -7.14 0.05
N THR A 78 -0.50 -7.11 0.62
CA THR A 78 0.29 -8.31 0.96
C THR A 78 1.19 -8.08 2.17
N GLU A 79 1.91 -9.13 2.56
CA GLU A 79 2.86 -9.12 3.68
C GLU A 79 4.11 -8.28 3.37
N TYR A 80 4.83 -7.90 4.41
CA TYR A 80 6.15 -7.26 4.31
C TYR A 80 7.26 -8.28 4.65
N PRO A 81 8.46 -8.19 4.10
CA PRO A 81 8.92 -7.20 3.11
C PRO A 81 8.44 -7.51 1.70
N TYR A 82 8.08 -6.48 0.96
CA TYR A 82 7.70 -6.59 -0.45
C TYR A 82 8.47 -5.59 -1.32
N VAL A 83 8.48 -5.84 -2.62
CA VAL A 83 9.06 -4.96 -3.62
C VAL A 83 8.04 -4.75 -4.74
N VAL A 84 7.83 -3.51 -5.15
CA VAL A 84 7.11 -3.20 -6.39
C VAL A 84 8.06 -3.48 -7.54
N THR A 85 7.82 -4.57 -8.26
CA THR A 85 8.68 -5.03 -9.36
C THR A 85 8.29 -4.44 -10.70
N SER A 86 7.04 -3.98 -10.85
CA SER A 86 6.58 -3.26 -12.02
C SER A 86 5.54 -2.19 -11.62
N PRO A 87 5.78 -0.91 -11.93
CA PRO A 87 4.85 0.16 -11.63
C PRO A 87 3.71 0.25 -12.65
N PHE A 88 2.67 1.04 -12.32
CA PHE A 88 1.63 1.47 -13.23
C PHE A 88 2.24 2.35 -14.32
N GLN A 89 2.33 1.84 -15.55
CA GLN A 89 3.00 2.52 -16.65
C GLN A 89 2.68 1.90 -18.01
N TRP A 90 2.99 2.65 -19.06
CA TRP A 90 2.99 2.12 -20.43
C TRP A 90 4.22 1.22 -20.66
N ARG A 91 4.00 -0.05 -21.06
CA ARG A 91 5.08 -1.02 -21.32
C ARG A 91 4.70 -1.97 -22.49
N TRP A 92 5.65 -2.30 -23.35
CA TRP A 92 5.49 -3.26 -24.46
C TRP A 92 4.24 -3.03 -25.33
N GLY A 93 3.89 -1.76 -25.59
CA GLY A 93 2.73 -1.40 -26.40
C GLY A 93 1.37 -1.54 -25.71
N LYS A 94 1.35 -1.76 -24.39
CA LYS A 94 0.15 -1.83 -23.54
C LYS A 94 0.33 -1.01 -22.27
N HIS A 95 -0.77 -0.55 -21.74
CA HIS A 95 -0.79 0.03 -20.41
C HIS A 95 -0.77 -1.10 -19.37
N HIS A 96 0.08 -0.97 -18.35
CA HIS A 96 0.02 -1.79 -17.15
C HIS A 96 -0.93 -1.12 -16.17
N ASP A 97 -2.11 -1.69 -16.01
CA ASP A 97 -3.26 -1.12 -15.28
C ASP A 97 -3.23 -1.35 -13.77
N GLY A 98 -2.12 -1.82 -13.26
CA GLY A 98 -1.86 -2.01 -11.85
C GLY A 98 -0.37 -1.90 -11.50
N ILE A 99 -0.01 -2.42 -10.34
CA ILE A 99 1.37 -2.61 -9.93
C ILE A 99 1.63 -4.09 -9.66
N ASP A 100 2.84 -4.56 -10.00
CA ASP A 100 3.25 -5.91 -9.65
C ASP A 100 4.09 -5.88 -8.38
N ILE A 101 3.71 -6.68 -7.39
CA ILE A 101 4.31 -6.73 -6.05
C ILE A 101 4.88 -8.14 -5.82
N SER A 102 6.16 -8.20 -5.44
CA SER A 102 6.88 -9.46 -5.15
C SER A 102 7.66 -9.35 -3.84
N GLY A 103 8.44 -10.39 -3.54
CA GLY A 103 9.40 -10.40 -2.42
C GLY A 103 8.90 -11.14 -1.19
N THR A 104 7.60 -11.33 -1.03
CA THR A 104 7.01 -12.06 0.10
C THR A 104 7.02 -13.58 -0.10
N GLY A 105 7.05 -14.04 -1.36
CA GLY A 105 7.15 -15.46 -1.72
C GLY A 105 5.83 -16.11 -2.13
N TYR A 106 5.96 -17.33 -2.68
CA TYR A 106 4.82 -18.13 -3.12
C TYR A 106 3.95 -18.54 -1.95
N ARG A 107 2.63 -18.35 -2.09
CA ARG A 107 1.59 -18.57 -1.08
C ARG A 107 1.65 -17.62 0.13
N SER A 108 2.37 -16.50 0.05
CA SER A 108 2.19 -15.42 1.03
C SER A 108 0.76 -14.87 0.98
N ARG A 109 0.31 -14.34 2.11
CA ARG A 109 -1.07 -13.88 2.26
C ARG A 109 -1.34 -12.61 1.46
N ILE A 110 -2.54 -12.53 0.90
CA ILE A 110 -3.09 -11.35 0.25
C ILE A 110 -4.24 -10.83 1.10
N PHE A 111 -4.33 -9.52 1.26
CA PHE A 111 -5.27 -8.85 2.15
C PHE A 111 -6.14 -7.84 1.41
N ALA A 112 -7.39 -7.68 1.84
CA ALA A 112 -8.23 -6.58 1.43
C ALA A 112 -7.63 -5.24 1.90
N VAL A 113 -7.41 -4.30 0.98
CA VAL A 113 -6.80 -3.00 1.30
C VAL A 113 -7.76 -2.04 2.01
N ALA A 114 -9.06 -2.27 1.90
CA ALA A 114 -10.13 -1.49 2.55
C ALA A 114 -11.35 -2.38 2.81
N ASP A 115 -12.30 -1.87 3.58
CA ASP A 115 -13.62 -2.47 3.74
C ASP A 115 -14.32 -2.53 2.39
N GLY A 116 -15.06 -3.62 2.12
CA GLY A 116 -15.75 -3.77 0.86
C GLY A 116 -16.54 -5.06 0.74
N THR A 117 -17.03 -5.32 -0.47
CA THR A 117 -17.75 -6.56 -0.83
C THR A 117 -17.03 -7.22 -2.00
N VAL A 118 -16.76 -8.50 -1.88
CA VAL A 118 -16.21 -9.31 -2.98
C VAL A 118 -17.27 -9.42 -4.08
N VAL A 119 -16.97 -8.89 -5.26
CA VAL A 119 -17.91 -8.85 -6.39
C VAL A 119 -17.60 -9.87 -7.47
N GLU A 120 -16.34 -10.32 -7.55
CA GLU A 120 -15.96 -11.41 -8.45
C GLU A 120 -14.83 -12.24 -7.86
N VAL A 121 -14.93 -13.56 -8.00
CA VAL A 121 -13.85 -14.52 -7.76
C VAL A 121 -13.79 -15.44 -8.96
N GLY A 122 -12.67 -15.49 -9.66
CA GLY A 122 -12.62 -16.23 -10.91
C GLY A 122 -11.23 -16.59 -11.39
N TYR A 123 -11.20 -17.06 -12.65
CA TYR A 123 -9.98 -17.35 -13.40
C TYR A 123 -10.10 -16.78 -14.82
N ARG A 124 -9.09 -16.03 -15.25
CA ARG A 124 -8.90 -15.58 -16.63
C ARG A 124 -7.50 -15.99 -17.09
N SER A 125 -7.34 -16.29 -18.38
CA SER A 125 -6.03 -16.74 -18.91
C SER A 125 -4.91 -15.71 -18.73
N THR A 126 -5.25 -14.42 -18.67
CA THR A 126 -4.31 -13.32 -18.40
C THR A 126 -4.03 -13.18 -16.91
N ASP A 127 -5.07 -13.06 -16.11
CA ASP A 127 -5.02 -12.67 -14.69
C ASP A 127 -4.78 -13.87 -13.75
N GLY A 128 -4.95 -15.09 -14.27
CA GLY A 128 -4.95 -16.28 -13.43
C GLY A 128 -6.16 -16.31 -12.49
N ASN A 129 -5.98 -16.86 -11.31
CA ASN A 129 -6.95 -16.74 -10.23
C ASN A 129 -6.95 -15.30 -9.72
N PHE A 130 -8.13 -14.71 -9.57
CA PHE A 130 -8.26 -13.33 -9.14
C PHE A 130 -9.47 -13.12 -8.22
N VAL A 131 -9.43 -12.01 -7.50
CA VAL A 131 -10.51 -11.47 -6.68
C VAL A 131 -10.69 -9.99 -7.04
N ILE A 132 -11.96 -9.55 -7.17
CA ILE A 132 -12.32 -8.14 -7.28
C ILE A 132 -13.18 -7.76 -6.09
N ILE A 133 -12.85 -6.65 -5.45
CA ILE A 133 -13.58 -6.09 -4.31
C ILE A 133 -14.09 -4.70 -4.67
N GLU A 134 -15.37 -4.48 -4.45
CA GLU A 134 -16.01 -3.17 -4.51
C GLU A 134 -15.92 -2.49 -3.15
N HIS A 135 -15.47 -1.24 -3.15
CA HIS A 135 -15.36 -0.38 -1.98
C HIS A 135 -16.31 0.82 -2.09
N GLU A 136 -16.41 1.58 -1.00
CA GLU A 136 -17.17 2.83 -1.00
C GLU A 136 -16.66 3.80 -2.09
N GLY A 137 -17.59 4.52 -2.74
CA GLY A 137 -17.26 5.50 -3.78
C GLY A 137 -17.10 4.91 -5.18
N ASN A 138 -17.65 3.72 -5.46
CA ASN A 138 -17.54 3.03 -6.76
C ASN A 138 -16.09 2.75 -7.15
N ILE A 139 -15.26 2.44 -6.15
CA ILE A 139 -13.85 2.08 -6.30
C ILE A 139 -13.74 0.55 -6.25
N TYR A 140 -12.96 0.00 -7.17
CA TYR A 140 -12.71 -1.45 -7.24
C TYR A 140 -11.23 -1.72 -7.08
N THR A 141 -10.91 -2.82 -6.38
CA THR A 141 -9.54 -3.36 -6.33
C THR A 141 -9.53 -4.76 -6.91
N GLN A 142 -8.53 -5.02 -7.75
CA GLN A 142 -8.27 -6.32 -8.37
C GLN A 142 -6.97 -6.90 -7.79
N TYR A 143 -7.04 -8.18 -7.46
CA TYR A 143 -5.93 -8.99 -6.95
C TYR A 143 -5.78 -10.19 -7.87
N ALA A 144 -4.73 -10.22 -8.69
CA ALA A 144 -4.55 -11.24 -9.71
C ALA A 144 -3.28 -12.08 -9.51
N HIS A 145 -3.12 -13.12 -10.34
CA HIS A 145 -2.09 -14.13 -10.29
C HIS A 145 -2.05 -14.93 -8.97
N MET A 146 -3.20 -14.99 -8.28
CA MET A 146 -3.31 -15.67 -6.99
C MET A 146 -3.06 -17.17 -7.12
N TYR A 147 -2.54 -17.79 -6.06
CA TYR A 147 -2.59 -19.25 -5.90
C TYR A 147 -4.04 -19.71 -5.75
N GLY A 148 -4.81 -19.01 -4.95
CA GLY A 148 -6.23 -19.20 -4.77
C GLY A 148 -6.84 -18.18 -3.82
N ALA A 149 -8.15 -17.98 -3.96
CA ALA A 149 -8.94 -17.15 -3.08
C ALA A 149 -9.35 -17.90 -1.81
N THR A 150 -9.45 -17.20 -0.68
CA THR A 150 -10.01 -17.70 0.59
C THR A 150 -11.40 -17.11 0.87
N VAL A 151 -11.89 -16.27 -0.02
CA VAL A 151 -13.19 -15.59 0.02
C VAL A 151 -14.06 -16.01 -1.16
N LYS A 152 -15.35 -15.65 -1.13
CA LYS A 152 -16.31 -15.92 -2.19
C LYS A 152 -17.09 -14.66 -2.56
N GLU A 153 -17.69 -14.67 -3.75
CA GLU A 153 -18.59 -13.60 -4.20
C GLU A 153 -19.73 -13.33 -3.20
N GLY A 154 -20.05 -12.05 -3.03
CA GLY A 154 -21.03 -11.56 -2.06
C GLY A 154 -20.51 -11.47 -0.63
N GLN A 155 -19.28 -11.89 -0.34
CA GLN A 155 -18.70 -11.82 0.99
C GLN A 155 -18.28 -10.39 1.31
N SER A 156 -18.74 -9.87 2.46
CA SER A 156 -18.21 -8.63 3.03
C SER A 156 -16.84 -8.90 3.66
N VAL A 157 -15.89 -8.01 3.42
CA VAL A 157 -14.53 -8.05 3.96
C VAL A 157 -14.19 -6.74 4.65
N LYS A 158 -13.32 -6.81 5.63
CA LYS A 158 -12.73 -5.65 6.30
C LYS A 158 -11.31 -5.44 5.82
N LYS A 159 -10.83 -4.21 5.92
CA LYS A 159 -9.42 -3.89 5.68
C LYS A 159 -8.51 -4.81 6.51
N GLY A 160 -7.59 -5.50 5.84
CA GLY A 160 -6.67 -6.45 6.47
C GLY A 160 -7.17 -7.88 6.56
N ASP A 161 -8.41 -8.17 6.16
CA ASP A 161 -8.88 -9.57 6.06
C ASP A 161 -8.09 -10.29 4.97
N GLN A 162 -7.68 -11.51 5.25
CA GLN A 162 -7.04 -12.36 4.25
C GLN A 162 -8.06 -12.77 3.21
N ILE A 163 -7.78 -12.48 1.92
CA ILE A 163 -8.66 -12.80 0.78
C ILE A 163 -8.10 -13.90 -0.10
N GLY A 164 -6.85 -14.29 0.11
CA GLY A 164 -6.22 -15.38 -0.62
C GLY A 164 -4.72 -15.44 -0.42
N GLU A 165 -4.05 -16.14 -1.33
CA GLU A 165 -2.61 -16.38 -1.32
C GLU A 165 -1.99 -15.99 -2.66
N MET A 166 -0.78 -15.40 -2.62
CA MET A 166 0.00 -15.02 -3.80
C MET A 166 0.43 -16.25 -4.58
N GLY A 167 0.33 -16.17 -5.90
CA GLY A 167 0.71 -17.25 -6.78
C GLY A 167 1.44 -16.78 -8.02
N ASN A 168 1.28 -17.56 -9.08
CA ASN A 168 1.84 -17.33 -10.39
C ASN A 168 0.94 -17.94 -11.48
N THR A 169 -0.35 -17.91 -11.26
CA THR A 169 -1.36 -18.41 -12.20
C THR A 169 -1.63 -17.39 -13.32
N GLY A 170 -2.15 -17.86 -14.45
CA GLY A 170 -2.38 -16.99 -15.61
C GLY A 170 -1.11 -16.68 -16.39
N PHE A 171 -1.04 -15.48 -16.98
CA PHE A 171 0.10 -15.06 -17.77
C PHE A 171 1.11 -14.29 -16.92
N VAL A 172 2.16 -14.96 -16.49
CA VAL A 172 3.27 -14.40 -15.69
C VAL A 172 4.62 -14.61 -16.37
N LEU A 173 5.58 -13.73 -16.08
CA LEU A 173 6.94 -13.82 -16.58
C LEU A 173 7.96 -13.70 -15.41
N PRO A 174 8.96 -14.60 -15.33
CA PRO A 174 9.11 -15.83 -16.14
C PRO A 174 7.99 -16.83 -15.83
N ALA A 175 7.60 -17.60 -16.84
CA ALA A 175 6.57 -18.63 -16.65
C ALA A 175 7.07 -19.74 -15.72
N PRO A 176 6.18 -20.32 -14.87
CA PRO A 176 6.54 -21.47 -14.04
C PRO A 176 6.94 -22.68 -14.89
N SER A 177 7.86 -23.49 -14.38
CA SER A 177 8.33 -24.68 -15.05
C SER A 177 8.51 -25.84 -14.06
N LYS A 178 8.73 -27.06 -14.55
CA LYS A 178 9.01 -28.21 -13.67
C LYS A 178 10.29 -28.03 -12.81
N TYR A 179 11.22 -27.18 -13.26
CA TYR A 179 12.47 -26.91 -12.54
C TYR A 179 12.38 -25.70 -11.61
N ASN A 180 11.42 -24.80 -11.88
CA ASN A 180 11.12 -23.65 -11.04
C ASN A 180 9.59 -23.42 -11.02
N PRO A 181 8.86 -24.19 -10.20
CA PRO A 181 7.39 -24.14 -10.18
C PRO A 181 6.85 -22.83 -9.57
N THR A 182 7.68 -22.08 -8.88
CA THR A 182 7.33 -20.79 -8.27
C THR A 182 7.84 -19.57 -9.05
N ALA A 183 8.38 -19.80 -10.26
CA ALA A 183 8.80 -18.70 -11.13
C ALA A 183 7.64 -17.75 -11.43
N GLY A 184 7.94 -16.47 -11.55
CA GLY A 184 6.95 -15.43 -11.84
C GLY A 184 5.95 -15.14 -10.70
N THR A 185 6.20 -15.63 -9.48
CA THR A 185 5.35 -15.33 -8.31
C THR A 185 5.30 -13.83 -8.05
N HIS A 186 4.11 -13.25 -8.12
CA HIS A 186 3.82 -11.87 -7.76
C HIS A 186 2.31 -11.68 -7.57
N LEU A 187 1.94 -10.59 -6.94
CA LEU A 187 0.58 -10.07 -6.92
C LEU A 187 0.50 -8.93 -7.94
N HIS A 188 -0.37 -9.04 -8.94
CA HIS A 188 -0.81 -7.89 -9.71
C HIS A 188 -1.95 -7.24 -8.93
N PHE A 189 -1.78 -5.97 -8.57
CA PHE A 189 -2.74 -5.18 -7.80
C PHE A 189 -3.18 -3.96 -8.61
N GLY A 190 -4.45 -3.96 -8.99
CA GLY A 190 -5.10 -2.88 -9.75
C GLY A 190 -6.11 -2.12 -8.92
N VAL A 191 -6.33 -0.84 -9.25
CA VAL A 191 -7.37 0.02 -8.69
C VAL A 191 -8.08 0.74 -9.81
N SER A 192 -9.41 0.73 -9.81
CA SER A 192 -10.22 1.44 -10.79
C SER A 192 -11.38 2.20 -10.14
N ILE A 193 -11.87 3.24 -10.82
CA ILE A 193 -13.16 3.88 -10.55
C ILE A 193 -14.14 3.30 -11.56
N GLY A 194 -15.22 2.68 -11.09
CA GLY A 194 -16.08 1.86 -11.92
C GLY A 194 -15.51 0.46 -12.15
N TRP A 195 -16.33 -0.43 -12.72
CA TRP A 195 -15.98 -1.83 -12.97
C TRP A 195 -14.69 -1.94 -13.79
N PRO A 196 -13.69 -2.75 -13.37
CA PRO A 196 -12.41 -2.94 -14.06
C PRO A 196 -12.51 -3.80 -15.32
#